data_babaa888710105f6cf9a6b203b1a9d74
#
_entry.id   babaa888710105f6cf9a6b203b1a9d74
#
_cell.length_a   1.000
_cell.length_b   1.000
_cell.length_c   1.000
_cell.angle_alpha   90.00
_cell.angle_beta   90.00
_cell.angle_gamma   90.00
#
_symmetry.space_group_name_H-M   'P 1'
#
loop_
_entity.id
_entity.type
_entity.pdbx_description
1 polymer ?
#
loop_
_entity_poly.entity_id
_entity_poly.type
_entity_poly.pdbx_seq_one_letter_code
_entity_poly.pdbx_strand_id
1 'polypeptide(L)'
;MIVSASRRTDIPARYAAWFLQRIRAGEVFTRNPRNPAQLVRVPLDPATVDGIVLWTKDPAPLVPHLEELTQRGFAWYIQFTLTPYDRSIERGLRDKAAIEDTFCEIAARFGAQHLVWRYDPILLNEQLDVPWHREQFARLCEKFSGCTDTVTVSFVDLYGRRSDLRFSAPDTQEEAELAAFIGSCAPRFGIRPVACCEQQSRLAPFGIAQAACIDPVRLGAIGGWPLAVQRDKNQRPGCGCAAAVDIGAYDTCTNGCIYCYATHDKEGLRAARAAAAHDPAAPLLCGSIAPGEVPREYPAKSLRTAQLSLFE
;
A
#
# COMPACT_ATOMS: atom_id res chain seq x y z
N MET A 1 1.06 18.07 -2.32
CA MET A 1 1.70 16.98 -1.56
C MET A 1 1.02 15.65 -1.82
N ILE A 2 1.68 14.50 -1.55
CA ILE A 2 1.07 13.18 -1.65
C ILE A 2 0.78 12.65 -0.24
N VAL A 3 -0.40 12.03 -0.06
CA VAL A 3 -0.83 11.37 1.19
C VAL A 3 -0.74 9.85 1.04
N SER A 4 -0.13 9.17 2.01
CA SER A 4 -0.08 7.71 2.14
C SER A 4 -1.07 7.23 3.21
N ALA A 5 -2.08 6.46 2.82
CA ALA A 5 -3.13 5.96 3.71
C ALA A 5 -3.20 4.41 3.69
N SER A 6 -2.35 3.65 4.32
CA SER A 6 -1.09 3.92 5.00
C SER A 6 -0.17 2.69 4.88
N ARG A 7 1.14 2.86 4.95
CA ARG A 7 2.10 1.73 5.03
C ARG A 7 2.21 1.12 6.44
N ARG A 8 1.56 1.73 7.44
CA ARG A 8 1.65 1.34 8.86
C ARG A 8 0.41 0.61 9.36
N THR A 9 -0.70 0.75 8.66
CA THR A 9 -1.98 0.09 8.96
C THR A 9 -2.85 0.02 7.72
N ASP A 10 -3.80 -0.89 7.70
CA ASP A 10 -4.76 -1.04 6.61
C ASP A 10 -5.98 -0.12 6.85
N ILE A 11 -5.84 1.17 6.44
CA ILE A 11 -6.91 2.15 6.62
C ILE A 11 -8.16 1.77 5.83
N PRO A 12 -8.10 1.39 4.54
CA PRO A 12 -9.29 1.02 3.78
C PRO A 12 -10.07 -0.15 4.38
N ALA A 13 -9.37 -1.15 4.96
CA ALA A 13 -10.01 -2.33 5.52
C ALA A 13 -10.57 -2.10 6.93
N ARG A 14 -9.90 -1.30 7.76
CA ARG A 14 -10.17 -1.24 9.20
C ARG A 14 -10.69 0.10 9.69
N TYR A 15 -10.40 1.15 8.96
CA TYR A 15 -10.63 2.53 9.38
C TYR A 15 -11.28 3.39 8.27
N ALA A 16 -12.03 2.77 7.36
CA ALA A 16 -12.68 3.45 6.24
C ALA A 16 -13.59 4.60 6.69
N ALA A 17 -14.42 4.38 7.71
CA ALA A 17 -15.32 5.41 8.25
C ALA A 17 -14.54 6.61 8.82
N TRP A 18 -13.47 6.36 9.57
CA TRP A 18 -12.58 7.41 10.08
C TRP A 18 -11.93 8.19 8.93
N PHE A 19 -11.38 7.49 7.96
CA PHE A 19 -10.72 8.11 6.82
C PHE A 19 -11.66 9.06 6.06
N LEU A 20 -12.89 8.62 5.81
CA LEU A 20 -13.91 9.46 5.16
C LEU A 20 -14.27 10.69 5.99
N GLN A 21 -14.38 10.55 7.31
CA GLN A 21 -14.61 11.70 8.17
C GLN A 21 -13.44 12.69 8.12
N ARG A 22 -12.19 12.20 8.05
CA ARG A 22 -11.01 13.08 7.90
C ARG A 22 -10.99 13.78 6.53
N ILE A 23 -11.32 13.07 5.46
CA ILE A 23 -11.49 13.66 4.11
C ILE A 23 -12.55 14.76 4.12
N ARG A 24 -13.69 14.51 4.76
CA ARG A 24 -14.80 15.48 4.87
C ARG A 24 -14.46 16.66 5.76
N ALA A 25 -13.72 16.46 6.82
CA ALA A 25 -13.22 17.51 7.72
C ALA A 25 -12.10 18.36 7.08
N GLY A 26 -11.46 17.86 6.00
CA GLY A 26 -10.36 18.56 5.33
C GLY A 26 -9.04 18.53 6.08
N GLU A 27 -8.92 17.69 7.13
CA GLU A 27 -7.71 17.57 7.93
C GLU A 27 -7.61 16.23 8.67
N VAL A 28 -6.37 15.84 8.98
CA VAL A 28 -6.07 14.70 9.83
C VAL A 28 -4.89 15.05 10.73
N PHE A 29 -4.88 14.49 11.93
CA PHE A 29 -3.75 14.58 12.82
C PHE A 29 -2.98 13.27 12.82
N THR A 30 -1.66 13.35 12.88
CA THR A 30 -0.78 12.18 12.97
C THR A 30 0.37 12.45 13.93
N ARG A 31 0.92 11.38 14.52
CA ARG A 31 2.11 11.48 15.37
C ARG A 31 3.33 10.96 14.63
N ASN A 32 4.45 11.62 14.83
CA ASN A 32 5.71 11.12 14.31
C ASN A 32 6.06 9.78 15.00
N PRO A 33 6.23 8.67 14.27
CA PRO A 33 6.49 7.37 14.88
C PRO A 33 7.81 7.29 15.64
N ARG A 34 8.78 8.16 15.33
CA ARG A 34 10.06 8.26 16.03
C ARG A 34 10.02 9.21 17.23
N ASN A 35 9.04 10.10 17.27
CA ASN A 35 8.82 11.04 18.37
C ASN A 35 7.31 11.24 18.59
N PRO A 36 6.66 10.37 19.37
CA PRO A 36 5.21 10.41 19.58
C PRO A 36 4.68 11.71 20.21
N ALA A 37 5.55 12.48 20.86
CA ALA A 37 5.20 13.80 21.39
C ALA A 37 5.00 14.85 20.27
N GLN A 38 5.47 14.56 19.06
CA GLN A 38 5.29 15.47 17.92
C GLN A 38 3.96 15.19 17.25
N LEU A 39 2.94 15.97 17.59
CA LEU A 39 1.65 16.01 16.91
C LEU A 39 1.75 16.89 15.65
N VAL A 40 1.24 16.40 14.53
CA VAL A 40 1.25 17.10 13.24
C VAL A 40 -0.17 17.17 12.69
N ARG A 41 -0.61 18.34 12.31
CA ARG A 41 -1.86 18.58 11.56
C ARG A 41 -1.55 18.55 10.07
N VAL A 42 -2.22 17.68 9.33
CA VAL A 42 -2.04 17.50 7.88
C VAL A 42 -3.33 17.94 7.20
N PRO A 43 -3.31 18.96 6.33
CA PRO A 43 -4.50 19.34 5.57
C PRO A 43 -4.84 18.26 4.54
N LEU A 44 -6.13 18.00 4.36
CA LEU A 44 -6.69 17.09 3.34
C LEU A 44 -7.55 17.90 2.36
N ASP A 45 -6.98 18.97 1.81
CA ASP A 45 -7.60 19.83 0.83
C ASP A 45 -7.14 19.42 -0.59
N PRO A 46 -8.07 19.19 -1.55
CA PRO A 46 -7.72 18.86 -2.94
C PRO A 46 -6.84 19.88 -3.66
N ALA A 47 -6.81 21.13 -3.20
CA ALA A 47 -5.90 22.15 -3.74
C ALA A 47 -4.42 21.90 -3.36
N THR A 48 -4.17 21.23 -2.24
CA THR A 48 -2.83 20.97 -1.72
C THR A 48 -2.43 19.47 -1.77
N VAL A 49 -3.42 18.57 -1.75
CA VAL A 49 -3.21 17.12 -1.89
C VAL A 49 -3.29 16.74 -3.36
N ASP A 50 -2.14 16.41 -3.95
CA ASP A 50 -2.01 16.06 -5.36
C ASP A 50 -2.32 14.60 -5.64
N GLY A 51 -2.37 13.78 -4.59
CA GLY A 51 -2.74 12.39 -4.71
C GLY A 51 -2.79 11.65 -3.37
N ILE A 52 -3.61 10.62 -3.33
CA ILE A 52 -3.77 9.72 -2.18
C ILE A 52 -3.40 8.30 -2.62
N VAL A 53 -2.45 7.68 -1.93
CA VAL A 53 -2.11 6.27 -2.13
C VAL A 53 -2.69 5.45 -0.99
N LEU A 54 -3.66 4.61 -1.32
CA LEU A 54 -4.33 3.72 -0.39
C LEU A 54 -3.59 2.37 -0.34
N TRP A 55 -3.29 1.86 0.85
CA TRP A 55 -2.61 0.57 1.03
C TRP A 55 -3.55 -0.38 1.75
N THR A 56 -3.83 -1.51 1.14
CA THR A 56 -4.81 -2.43 1.72
C THR A 56 -4.64 -3.87 1.24
N LYS A 57 -5.14 -4.80 2.04
CA LYS A 57 -5.36 -6.20 1.66
C LYS A 57 -6.84 -6.49 1.37
N ASP A 58 -7.75 -5.61 1.81
CA ASP A 58 -9.17 -5.78 1.60
C ASP A 58 -9.90 -4.43 1.70
N PRO A 59 -10.09 -3.72 0.60
CA PRO A 59 -10.70 -2.39 0.62
C PRO A 59 -12.23 -2.41 0.71
N ALA A 60 -12.89 -3.57 0.85
CA ALA A 60 -14.36 -3.67 0.78
C ALA A 60 -15.11 -2.62 1.61
N PRO A 61 -14.69 -2.25 2.84
CA PRO A 61 -15.37 -1.20 3.58
C PRO A 61 -15.26 0.20 2.95
N LEU A 62 -14.23 0.45 2.14
CA LEU A 62 -14.02 1.74 1.48
C LEU A 62 -14.62 1.80 0.06
N VAL A 63 -14.82 0.65 -0.60
CA VAL A 63 -15.31 0.57 -2.01
C VAL A 63 -16.56 1.41 -2.26
N PRO A 64 -17.61 1.41 -1.41
CA PRO A 64 -18.80 2.23 -1.62
C PRO A 64 -18.54 3.74 -1.66
N HIS A 65 -17.39 4.17 -1.15
CA HIS A 65 -17.04 5.56 -0.94
C HIS A 65 -15.90 6.07 -1.84
N LEU A 66 -15.32 5.22 -2.68
CA LEU A 66 -14.22 5.63 -3.57
C LEU A 66 -14.64 6.72 -4.54
N GLU A 67 -15.89 6.70 -5.00
CA GLU A 67 -16.46 7.73 -5.86
C GLU A 67 -16.43 9.13 -5.19
N GLU A 68 -16.65 9.20 -3.88
CA GLU A 68 -16.58 10.46 -3.13
C GLU A 68 -15.18 11.10 -3.22
N LEU A 69 -14.10 10.29 -3.23
CA LEU A 69 -12.74 10.82 -3.40
C LEU A 69 -12.56 11.48 -4.76
N THR A 70 -13.04 10.84 -5.81
CA THR A 70 -13.01 11.37 -7.19
C THR A 70 -13.83 12.65 -7.30
N GLN A 71 -15.06 12.66 -6.80
CA GLN A 71 -15.96 13.82 -6.83
C GLN A 71 -15.41 15.02 -6.06
N ARG A 72 -14.63 14.77 -5.01
CA ARG A 72 -13.92 15.83 -4.27
C ARG A 72 -12.65 16.33 -4.95
N GLY A 73 -12.25 15.73 -6.08
CA GLY A 73 -11.09 16.15 -6.86
C GLY A 73 -9.76 15.55 -6.42
N PHE A 74 -9.77 14.46 -5.65
CA PHE A 74 -8.55 13.73 -5.32
C PHE A 74 -8.18 12.74 -6.43
N ALA A 75 -6.93 12.80 -6.90
CA ALA A 75 -6.32 11.68 -7.60
C ALA A 75 -5.97 10.59 -6.58
N TRP A 76 -6.30 9.34 -6.84
CA TRP A 76 -6.02 8.24 -5.92
C TRP A 76 -5.78 6.93 -6.66
N TYR A 77 -5.00 6.05 -6.06
CA TYR A 77 -4.90 4.64 -6.46
C TYR A 77 -4.62 3.75 -5.25
N ILE A 78 -4.84 2.46 -5.43
CA ILE A 78 -4.70 1.44 -4.39
C ILE A 78 -3.45 0.61 -4.66
N GLN A 79 -2.56 0.54 -3.70
CA GLN A 79 -1.56 -0.51 -3.55
C GLN A 79 -2.27 -1.71 -2.90
N PHE A 80 -2.85 -2.57 -3.72
CA PHE A 80 -3.67 -3.67 -3.28
C PHE A 80 -2.82 -4.93 -3.10
N THR A 81 -2.48 -5.24 -1.85
CA THR A 81 -1.74 -6.45 -1.52
C THR A 81 -2.67 -7.64 -1.52
N LEU A 82 -2.54 -8.50 -2.51
CA LEU A 82 -3.29 -9.72 -2.67
C LEU A 82 -2.32 -10.88 -2.93
N THR A 83 -2.16 -11.70 -1.92
CA THR A 83 -1.38 -12.94 -1.90
C THR A 83 -2.33 -14.11 -1.72
N PRO A 84 -2.02 -15.31 -2.23
CA PRO A 84 -2.92 -16.48 -2.14
C PRO A 84 -2.87 -17.19 -0.77
N TYR A 85 -2.22 -16.57 0.23
CA TYR A 85 -2.07 -17.17 1.57
C TYR A 85 -3.42 -17.29 2.27
N ASP A 86 -3.60 -18.40 2.95
CA ASP A 86 -4.78 -18.69 3.74
C ASP A 86 -4.80 -18.01 5.13
N ARG A 87 -5.79 -18.35 5.94
CA ARG A 87 -5.96 -17.81 7.29
C ARG A 87 -4.91 -18.29 8.30
N SER A 88 -4.08 -19.26 7.99
CA SER A 88 -2.95 -19.62 8.85
C SER A 88 -1.87 -18.54 8.85
N ILE A 89 -1.78 -17.79 7.75
CA ILE A 89 -0.82 -16.71 7.50
C ILE A 89 -1.48 -15.33 7.61
N GLU A 90 -2.68 -15.15 7.04
CA GLU A 90 -3.41 -13.87 7.00
C GLU A 90 -4.76 -13.99 7.72
N ARG A 91 -4.69 -14.04 9.06
CA ARG A 91 -5.74 -14.51 9.96
C ARG A 91 -7.05 -13.74 9.90
N GLY A 92 -6.96 -12.42 9.74
CA GLY A 92 -8.10 -11.48 9.87
C GLY A 92 -8.73 -11.07 8.54
N LEU A 93 -8.38 -11.70 7.42
CA LEU A 93 -8.93 -11.35 6.11
C LEU A 93 -10.21 -12.12 5.82
N ARG A 94 -11.04 -11.56 4.95
CA ARG A 94 -12.18 -12.25 4.33
C ARG A 94 -11.70 -13.43 3.48
N ASP A 95 -12.65 -14.17 2.93
CA ASP A 95 -12.37 -15.17 1.90
C ASP A 95 -11.59 -14.56 0.73
N LYS A 96 -10.60 -15.28 0.22
CA LYS A 96 -9.70 -14.78 -0.84
C LYS A 96 -10.42 -14.57 -2.16
N ALA A 97 -11.34 -15.44 -2.52
CA ALA A 97 -12.12 -15.28 -3.75
C ALA A 97 -12.95 -13.99 -3.70
N ALA A 98 -13.56 -13.69 -2.55
CA ALA A 98 -14.30 -12.43 -2.36
C ALA A 98 -13.41 -11.18 -2.42
N ILE A 99 -12.16 -11.27 -1.97
CA ILE A 99 -11.17 -10.18 -2.10
C ILE A 99 -10.71 -10.02 -3.55
N GLU A 100 -10.47 -11.13 -4.25
CA GLU A 100 -10.14 -11.15 -5.68
C GLU A 100 -11.27 -10.53 -6.53
N ASP A 101 -12.53 -10.83 -6.21
CA ASP A 101 -13.69 -10.24 -6.89
C ASP A 101 -13.80 -8.74 -6.62
N THR A 102 -13.52 -8.30 -5.37
CA THR A 102 -13.43 -6.87 -5.02
C THR A 102 -12.36 -6.15 -5.83
N PHE A 103 -11.22 -6.80 -6.12
CA PHE A 103 -10.17 -6.24 -6.98
C PHE A 103 -10.70 -5.95 -8.39
N CYS A 104 -11.35 -6.93 -9.01
CA CYS A 104 -11.91 -6.79 -10.36
C CYS A 104 -13.10 -5.80 -10.39
N GLU A 105 -13.92 -5.74 -9.34
CA GLU A 105 -15.00 -4.76 -9.21
C GLU A 105 -14.47 -3.31 -9.25
N ILE A 106 -13.41 -3.03 -8.49
CA ILE A 106 -12.79 -1.69 -8.48
C ILE A 106 -12.24 -1.34 -9.86
N ALA A 107 -11.55 -2.30 -10.52
CA ALA A 107 -11.02 -2.11 -11.86
C ALA A 107 -12.12 -1.79 -12.88
N ALA A 108 -13.24 -2.51 -12.82
CA ALA A 108 -14.37 -2.29 -13.70
C ALA A 108 -15.04 -0.91 -13.52
N ARG A 109 -15.05 -0.40 -12.27
CA ARG A 109 -15.68 0.89 -11.95
C ARG A 109 -14.78 2.10 -12.23
N PHE A 110 -13.48 1.99 -11.94
CA PHE A 110 -12.56 3.13 -11.94
C PHE A 110 -11.43 3.00 -12.96
N GLY A 111 -11.24 1.82 -13.53
CA GLY A 111 -10.16 1.51 -14.47
C GLY A 111 -8.92 0.91 -13.81
N ALA A 112 -8.16 0.18 -14.61
CA ALA A 112 -6.96 -0.55 -14.18
C ALA A 112 -5.86 0.37 -13.59
N GLN A 113 -5.81 1.64 -14.02
CA GLN A 113 -4.84 2.63 -13.52
C GLN A 113 -5.00 2.94 -12.03
N HIS A 114 -6.17 2.67 -11.44
CA HIS A 114 -6.42 2.86 -10.01
C HIS A 114 -5.94 1.71 -9.13
N LEU A 115 -5.44 0.61 -9.73
CA LEU A 115 -4.99 -0.56 -9.00
C LEU A 115 -3.54 -0.92 -9.36
N VAL A 116 -2.74 -1.13 -8.33
CA VAL A 116 -1.45 -1.82 -8.42
C VAL A 116 -1.57 -3.09 -7.59
N TRP A 117 -1.51 -4.24 -8.25
CA TRP A 117 -1.48 -5.52 -7.55
C TRP A 117 -0.14 -5.69 -6.85
N ARG A 118 -0.16 -6.11 -5.57
CA ARG A 118 1.04 -6.45 -4.81
C ARG A 118 1.00 -7.94 -4.45
N TYR A 119 1.85 -8.71 -5.10
CA TYR A 119 2.18 -10.07 -4.70
C TYR A 119 3.38 -10.02 -3.74
N ASP A 120 3.11 -9.55 -2.52
CA ASP A 120 4.11 -9.04 -1.58
C ASP A 120 3.67 -9.27 -0.11
N PRO A 121 4.50 -9.95 0.70
CA PRO A 121 5.76 -10.59 0.35
C PRO A 121 5.60 -12.02 -0.18
N ILE A 122 6.57 -12.50 -0.96
CA ILE A 122 6.77 -13.91 -1.27
C ILE A 122 7.52 -14.53 -0.09
N LEU A 123 6.96 -15.59 0.50
CA LEU A 123 7.54 -16.35 1.59
C LEU A 123 7.47 -17.86 1.29
N LEU A 124 8.48 -18.62 1.67
CA LEU A 124 8.56 -20.04 1.38
C LEU A 124 8.44 -20.88 2.66
N ASN A 125 7.84 -22.05 2.52
CA ASN A 125 7.88 -23.16 3.47
C ASN A 125 7.60 -24.47 2.74
N GLU A 126 7.46 -25.60 3.46
CA GLU A 126 7.21 -26.92 2.87
C GLU A 126 5.94 -27.01 2.00
N GLN A 127 4.95 -26.14 2.22
CA GLN A 127 3.67 -26.11 1.48
C GLN A 127 3.62 -24.99 0.44
N LEU A 128 4.36 -23.92 0.68
CA LEU A 128 4.41 -22.71 -0.14
C LEU A 128 5.77 -22.67 -0.84
N ASP A 129 6.03 -23.64 -1.68
CA ASP A 129 7.28 -23.80 -2.42
C ASP A 129 7.27 -23.02 -3.76
N VAL A 130 8.36 -23.07 -4.50
CA VAL A 130 8.48 -22.40 -5.81
C VAL A 130 7.41 -22.88 -6.80
N PRO A 131 7.15 -24.19 -6.98
CA PRO A 131 6.06 -24.69 -7.82
C PRO A 131 4.69 -24.12 -7.42
N TRP A 132 4.36 -24.12 -6.14
CA TRP A 132 3.11 -23.56 -5.64
C TRP A 132 2.97 -22.07 -5.97
N HIS A 133 4.02 -21.28 -5.74
CA HIS A 133 4.00 -19.85 -6.10
C HIS A 133 3.82 -19.61 -7.59
N ARG A 134 4.44 -20.44 -8.44
CA ARG A 134 4.28 -20.35 -9.90
C ARG A 134 2.84 -20.61 -10.33
N GLU A 135 2.21 -21.64 -9.78
CA GLU A 135 0.81 -21.96 -10.05
C GLU A 135 -0.13 -20.82 -9.60
N GLN A 136 0.00 -20.39 -8.36
CA GLN A 136 -0.86 -19.34 -7.80
C GLN A 136 -0.66 -17.99 -8.48
N PHE A 137 0.57 -17.63 -8.81
CA PHE A 137 0.88 -16.40 -9.51
C PHE A 137 0.27 -16.39 -10.92
N ALA A 138 0.37 -17.50 -11.68
CA ALA A 138 -0.22 -17.62 -13.01
C ALA A 138 -1.75 -17.52 -12.95
N ARG A 139 -2.39 -18.22 -12.01
CA ARG A 139 -3.85 -18.14 -11.78
C ARG A 139 -4.31 -16.71 -11.51
N LEU A 140 -3.57 -15.98 -10.65
CA LEU A 140 -3.89 -14.59 -10.33
C LEU A 140 -3.61 -13.64 -11.50
N CYS A 141 -2.55 -13.86 -12.29
CA CYS A 141 -2.32 -13.10 -13.51
C CYS A 141 -3.47 -13.25 -14.51
N GLU A 142 -3.97 -14.48 -14.71
CA GLU A 142 -5.13 -14.74 -15.56
C GLU A 142 -6.38 -14.01 -15.04
N LYS A 143 -6.67 -14.13 -13.73
CA LYS A 143 -7.84 -13.50 -13.10
C LYS A 143 -7.78 -11.97 -13.18
N PHE A 144 -6.59 -11.38 -13.05
CA PHE A 144 -6.41 -9.92 -13.00
C PHE A 144 -6.04 -9.31 -14.36
N SER A 145 -6.04 -10.10 -15.42
CA SER A 145 -5.84 -9.59 -16.77
C SER A 145 -6.90 -8.52 -17.10
N GLY A 146 -6.44 -7.33 -17.48
CA GLY A 146 -7.30 -6.15 -17.68
C GLY A 146 -7.76 -5.44 -16.41
N CYS A 147 -7.54 -6.01 -15.21
CA CYS A 147 -7.89 -5.36 -13.94
C CYS A 147 -6.76 -4.50 -13.38
N THR A 148 -5.52 -4.73 -13.80
CA THR A 148 -4.34 -3.94 -13.42
C THR A 148 -3.31 -3.97 -14.54
N ASP A 149 -2.46 -2.96 -14.59
CA ASP A 149 -1.33 -2.85 -15.51
C ASP A 149 0.03 -3.20 -14.86
N THR A 150 0.04 -3.40 -13.54
CA THR A 150 1.30 -3.54 -12.79
C THR A 150 1.14 -4.52 -11.63
N VAL A 151 2.11 -5.42 -11.47
CA VAL A 151 2.28 -6.22 -10.26
C VAL A 151 3.59 -5.85 -9.58
N THR A 152 3.51 -5.52 -8.29
CA THR A 152 4.67 -5.31 -7.44
C THR A 152 4.97 -6.57 -6.66
N VAL A 153 6.20 -7.07 -6.73
CA VAL A 153 6.66 -8.22 -5.97
C VAL A 153 7.75 -7.83 -4.99
N SER A 154 7.85 -8.55 -3.88
CA SER A 154 9.01 -8.53 -2.99
C SER A 154 9.12 -9.84 -2.24
N PHE A 155 10.32 -10.18 -1.80
CA PHE A 155 10.57 -11.34 -0.96
C PHE A 155 10.49 -10.94 0.52
N VAL A 156 10.15 -11.91 1.38
CA VAL A 156 9.98 -11.60 2.80
C VAL A 156 11.31 -11.22 3.47
N ASP A 157 11.30 -10.07 4.13
CA ASP A 157 12.39 -9.65 5.01
C ASP A 157 12.12 -10.13 6.45
N LEU A 158 12.96 -10.98 6.98
CA LEU A 158 12.76 -11.54 8.34
C LEU A 158 13.11 -10.56 9.46
N TYR A 159 13.76 -9.44 9.17
CA TYR A 159 14.15 -8.34 10.09
C TYR A 159 14.74 -8.79 11.44
N GLY A 160 15.32 -9.97 11.51
CA GLY A 160 15.93 -10.53 12.73
C GLY A 160 14.99 -10.76 13.91
N ARG A 161 13.68 -10.52 13.76
CA ARG A 161 12.71 -10.51 14.87
C ARG A 161 11.89 -11.80 14.99
N ARG A 162 12.03 -12.76 14.06
CA ARG A 162 11.12 -13.91 13.97
C ARG A 162 11.85 -15.20 13.59
N SER A 163 12.77 -15.64 14.44
CA SER A 163 13.41 -16.95 14.32
C SER A 163 12.45 -18.15 14.55
N ASP A 164 11.23 -17.85 14.98
CA ASP A 164 10.16 -18.83 15.26
C ASP A 164 9.11 -18.94 14.14
N LEU A 165 9.29 -18.22 13.02
CA LEU A 165 8.37 -18.30 11.90
C LEU A 165 8.58 -19.59 11.12
N ARG A 166 7.46 -20.24 10.77
CA ARG A 166 7.43 -21.46 9.94
C ARG A 166 7.53 -21.11 8.44
N PHE A 167 8.32 -20.10 8.09
CA PHE A 167 8.60 -19.72 6.71
C PHE A 167 9.98 -19.02 6.62
N SER A 168 10.54 -19.01 5.42
CA SER A 168 11.82 -18.41 5.08
C SER A 168 11.68 -17.44 3.91
N ALA A 169 12.68 -16.60 3.72
CA ALA A 169 12.92 -15.95 2.43
C ALA A 169 13.47 -17.01 1.45
N PRO A 170 13.20 -16.86 0.13
CA PRO A 170 13.83 -17.68 -0.88
C PRO A 170 15.37 -17.55 -0.80
N ASP A 171 16.06 -18.63 -1.11
CA ASP A 171 17.49 -18.57 -1.38
C ASP A 171 17.76 -17.94 -2.76
N THR A 172 19.05 -17.83 -3.14
CA THR A 172 19.42 -17.16 -4.39
C THR A 172 18.91 -17.90 -5.64
N GLN A 173 18.83 -19.23 -5.59
CA GLN A 173 18.33 -20.04 -6.70
C GLN A 173 16.80 -19.94 -6.80
N GLU A 174 16.10 -20.09 -5.70
CA GLU A 174 14.65 -19.97 -5.61
C GLU A 174 14.18 -18.56 -6.01
N GLU A 175 14.92 -17.52 -5.59
CA GLU A 175 14.66 -16.13 -6.01
C GLU A 175 14.79 -15.99 -7.53
N ALA A 176 15.85 -16.55 -8.13
CA ALA A 176 16.07 -16.48 -9.58
C ALA A 176 14.99 -17.26 -10.36
N GLU A 177 14.59 -18.45 -9.89
CA GLU A 177 13.52 -19.25 -10.50
C GLU A 177 12.18 -18.51 -10.46
N LEU A 178 11.82 -17.93 -9.31
CA LEU A 178 10.61 -17.12 -9.16
C LEU A 178 10.66 -15.87 -10.03
N ALA A 179 11.79 -15.15 -10.06
CA ALA A 179 11.95 -13.96 -10.87
C ALA A 179 11.83 -14.27 -12.38
N ALA A 180 12.46 -15.35 -12.85
CA ALA A 180 12.36 -15.79 -14.24
C ALA A 180 10.90 -16.11 -14.62
N PHE A 181 10.19 -16.82 -13.73
CA PHE A 181 8.79 -17.16 -13.95
C PHE A 181 7.90 -15.91 -13.96
N ILE A 182 8.01 -15.05 -12.95
CA ILE A 182 7.22 -13.81 -12.82
C ILE A 182 7.45 -12.89 -14.03
N GLY A 183 8.72 -12.70 -14.41
CA GLY A 183 9.11 -11.87 -15.54
C GLY A 183 8.60 -12.35 -16.90
N SER A 184 8.43 -13.67 -17.07
CA SER A 184 7.87 -14.26 -18.29
C SER A 184 6.35 -14.40 -18.26
N CYS A 185 5.75 -14.61 -17.10
CA CYS A 185 4.31 -14.87 -16.95
C CYS A 185 3.47 -13.58 -17.00
N ALA A 186 3.77 -12.60 -16.15
CA ALA A 186 2.93 -11.40 -16.00
C ALA A 186 2.73 -10.62 -17.32
N PRO A 187 3.77 -10.41 -18.17
CA PRO A 187 3.58 -9.69 -19.44
C PRO A 187 2.62 -10.36 -20.41
N ARG A 188 2.45 -11.69 -20.35
CA ARG A 188 1.48 -12.42 -21.21
C ARG A 188 0.04 -12.02 -20.94
N PHE A 189 -0.23 -11.47 -19.76
CA PHE A 189 -1.55 -10.98 -19.33
C PHE A 189 -1.65 -9.45 -19.33
N GLY A 190 -0.67 -8.75 -19.95
CA GLY A 190 -0.63 -7.29 -19.99
C GLY A 190 -0.24 -6.64 -18.67
N ILE A 191 0.35 -7.39 -17.73
CA ILE A 191 0.74 -6.92 -16.40
C ILE A 191 2.26 -6.75 -16.36
N ARG A 192 2.74 -5.56 -16.04
CA ARG A 192 4.16 -5.23 -15.92
C ARG A 192 4.66 -5.61 -14.52
N PRO A 193 5.62 -6.54 -14.38
CA PRO A 193 6.22 -6.87 -13.10
C PRO A 193 7.24 -5.83 -12.68
N VAL A 194 7.17 -5.42 -11.40
CA VAL A 194 8.12 -4.51 -10.75
C VAL A 194 8.45 -5.00 -9.35
N ALA A 195 9.59 -4.63 -8.79
CA ALA A 195 10.02 -5.07 -7.47
C ALA A 195 10.19 -3.92 -6.48
N CYS A 196 9.73 -4.14 -5.23
CA CYS A 196 9.82 -3.14 -4.17
C CYS A 196 11.05 -3.37 -3.29
N CYS A 197 12.03 -2.46 -3.41
CA CYS A 197 13.26 -2.47 -2.59
C CYS A 197 14.10 -3.76 -2.65
N GLU A 198 14.03 -4.48 -3.75
CA GLU A 198 14.88 -5.64 -4.02
C GLU A 198 16.18 -5.24 -4.72
N GLN A 199 17.18 -6.13 -4.72
CA GLN A 199 18.42 -5.92 -5.45
C GLN A 199 18.18 -5.96 -6.95
N GLN A 200 18.17 -4.80 -7.58
CA GLN A 200 17.81 -4.66 -9.00
C GLN A 200 18.74 -5.46 -9.93
N SER A 201 20.02 -5.63 -9.57
CA SER A 201 20.96 -6.47 -10.31
C SER A 201 20.53 -7.94 -10.40
N ARG A 202 19.72 -8.44 -9.49
CA ARG A 202 19.20 -9.81 -9.50
C ARG A 202 17.92 -9.95 -10.32
N LEU A 203 17.10 -8.90 -10.37
CA LEU A 203 15.74 -8.97 -10.94
C LEU A 203 15.64 -8.37 -12.35
N ALA A 204 16.46 -7.35 -12.66
CA ALA A 204 16.46 -6.71 -13.97
C ALA A 204 16.74 -7.69 -15.15
N PRO A 205 17.60 -8.72 -15.02
CA PRO A 205 17.80 -9.70 -16.10
C PRO A 205 16.51 -10.45 -16.50
N PHE A 206 15.52 -10.51 -15.61
CA PHE A 206 14.23 -11.14 -15.84
C PHE A 206 13.13 -10.14 -16.25
N GLY A 207 13.47 -8.89 -16.58
CA GLY A 207 12.48 -7.88 -16.98
C GLY A 207 11.69 -7.28 -15.83
N ILE A 208 12.10 -7.51 -14.57
CA ILE A 208 11.46 -6.94 -13.38
C ILE A 208 12.15 -5.63 -13.02
N ALA A 209 11.48 -4.51 -13.27
CA ALA A 209 12.01 -3.17 -12.99
C ALA A 209 11.81 -2.77 -11.52
N GLN A 210 12.50 -1.70 -11.11
CA GLN A 210 12.29 -1.14 -9.77
C GLN A 210 10.91 -0.47 -9.64
N ALA A 211 10.19 -0.75 -8.55
CA ALA A 211 8.92 -0.12 -8.24
C ALA A 211 9.10 1.28 -7.64
N ALA A 212 8.16 2.16 -7.97
CA ALA A 212 7.82 3.33 -7.17
C ALA A 212 6.42 3.10 -6.57
N CYS A 213 6.35 2.59 -5.34
CA CYS A 213 5.06 2.28 -4.73
C CYS A 213 4.22 3.54 -4.44
N ILE A 214 4.86 4.69 -4.23
CA ILE A 214 4.24 6.01 -4.35
C ILE A 214 4.74 6.60 -5.66
N ASP A 215 3.91 6.42 -6.69
CA ASP A 215 4.25 6.70 -8.08
C ASP A 215 3.64 8.05 -8.52
N PRO A 216 4.48 9.09 -8.69
CA PRO A 216 4.00 10.40 -9.11
C PRO A 216 3.54 10.42 -10.56
N VAL A 217 4.05 9.54 -11.42
CA VAL A 217 3.63 9.45 -12.82
C VAL A 217 2.22 8.90 -12.90
N ARG A 218 1.90 7.83 -12.14
CA ARG A 218 0.57 7.28 -12.03
C ARG A 218 -0.43 8.29 -11.47
N LEU A 219 -0.07 8.95 -10.36
CA LEU A 219 -0.92 10.00 -9.78
C LEU A 219 -1.15 11.16 -10.75
N GLY A 220 -0.12 11.57 -11.46
CA GLY A 220 -0.22 12.62 -12.48
C GLY A 220 -1.13 12.22 -13.65
N ALA A 221 -1.02 10.98 -14.11
CA ALA A 221 -1.89 10.45 -15.17
C ALA A 221 -3.38 10.40 -14.74
N ILE A 222 -3.66 9.96 -13.50
CA ILE A 222 -5.01 9.92 -12.94
C ILE A 222 -5.55 11.34 -12.73
N GLY A 223 -4.73 12.25 -12.21
CA GLY A 223 -5.14 13.61 -11.90
C GLY A 223 -5.18 14.57 -13.08
N GLY A 224 -4.56 14.21 -14.21
CA GLY A 224 -4.47 15.07 -15.40
C GLY A 224 -3.42 16.17 -15.32
N TRP A 225 -2.41 16.06 -14.45
CA TRP A 225 -1.30 17.01 -14.28
C TRP A 225 0.02 16.35 -13.92
N PRO A 226 1.17 16.84 -14.43
CA PRO A 226 2.47 16.35 -14.00
C PRO A 226 2.82 16.83 -12.58
N LEU A 227 3.57 15.99 -11.85
CA LEU A 227 4.00 16.25 -10.48
C LEU A 227 5.53 16.39 -10.40
N ALA A 228 6.01 17.51 -9.85
CA ALA A 228 7.42 17.72 -9.52
C ALA A 228 7.67 17.20 -8.10
N VAL A 229 8.17 15.99 -7.98
CA VAL A 229 8.38 15.31 -6.70
C VAL A 229 9.85 15.13 -6.35
N GLN A 230 10.13 15.02 -5.06
CA GLN A 230 11.40 14.53 -4.56
C GLN A 230 11.25 13.08 -4.11
N ARG A 231 12.33 12.29 -4.24
CA ARG A 231 12.41 10.95 -3.67
C ARG A 231 12.31 11.02 -2.16
N ASP A 232 11.64 10.07 -1.56
CA ASP A 232 11.52 9.95 -0.10
C ASP A 232 12.87 9.52 0.50
N LYS A 233 13.55 10.48 1.16
CA LYS A 233 14.86 10.27 1.81
C LYS A 233 14.79 9.38 3.06
N ASN A 234 13.59 9.12 3.58
CA ASN A 234 13.38 8.29 4.77
C ASN A 234 13.13 6.82 4.45
N GLN A 235 13.16 6.45 3.16
CA GLN A 235 13.01 5.07 2.72
C GLN A 235 14.36 4.37 2.57
N ARG A 236 14.30 3.03 2.46
CA ARG A 236 15.49 2.20 2.22
C ARG A 236 16.24 2.66 0.94
N PRO A 237 17.58 2.50 0.89
CA PRO A 237 18.31 2.61 -0.36
C PRO A 237 17.64 1.71 -1.42
N GLY A 238 17.49 2.07 -2.61
CA GLY A 238 16.77 1.28 -3.62
C GLY A 238 15.26 1.54 -3.70
N CYS A 239 14.61 2.22 -2.74
CA CYS A 239 13.21 2.60 -2.86
C CYS A 239 13.01 3.73 -3.88
N GLY A 240 12.12 3.56 -4.86
CA GLY A 240 11.78 4.57 -5.88
C GLY A 240 10.64 5.52 -5.49
N CYS A 241 10.09 5.40 -4.29
CA CYS A 241 8.92 6.17 -3.88
C CYS A 241 9.14 7.67 -3.82
N ALA A 242 8.15 8.44 -4.27
CA ALA A 242 8.04 9.86 -3.98
C ALA A 242 7.84 10.14 -2.49
N ALA A 243 8.28 11.32 -2.05
CA ALA A 243 8.01 11.79 -0.68
C ALA A 243 6.50 11.95 -0.46
N ALA A 244 6.02 11.43 0.68
CA ALA A 244 4.62 11.47 1.06
C ALA A 244 4.46 11.56 2.58
N VAL A 245 3.34 12.11 3.02
CA VAL A 245 2.96 12.07 4.44
C VAL A 245 2.10 10.83 4.70
N ASP A 246 2.53 9.98 5.63
CA ASP A 246 1.78 8.79 6.04
C ASP A 246 0.90 9.11 7.25
N ILE A 247 -0.40 8.88 7.11
CA ILE A 247 -1.42 9.25 8.11
C ILE A 247 -1.83 8.10 9.04
N GLY A 248 -1.24 6.93 8.91
CA GLY A 248 -1.52 5.78 9.77
C GLY A 248 -0.58 5.66 10.97
N ALA A 249 -0.85 4.64 11.79
CA ALA A 249 -0.08 4.34 13.00
C ALA A 249 0.30 2.86 13.06
N TYR A 250 1.48 2.56 13.60
CA TYR A 250 1.91 1.19 13.89
C TYR A 250 1.03 0.56 14.98
N ASP A 251 1.00 -0.76 15.02
CA ASP A 251 0.27 -1.55 16.02
C ASP A 251 -1.25 -1.25 16.07
N THR A 252 -1.85 -0.91 14.91
CA THR A 252 -3.29 -0.64 14.82
C THR A 252 -4.03 -1.56 13.85
N CYS A 253 -3.31 -2.26 12.96
CA CYS A 253 -3.93 -3.15 11.96
C CYS A 253 -4.31 -4.50 12.56
N THR A 254 -5.58 -4.90 12.40
CA THR A 254 -6.12 -6.19 12.88
C THR A 254 -6.20 -7.28 11.80
N ASN A 255 -5.51 -7.12 10.65
CA ASN A 255 -5.46 -8.16 9.61
C ASN A 255 -4.73 -9.43 10.08
N GLY A 256 -3.86 -9.34 11.10
CA GLY A 256 -3.23 -10.50 11.73
C GLY A 256 -2.24 -11.26 10.85
N CYS A 257 -1.64 -10.59 9.86
CA CYS A 257 -0.61 -11.20 9.00
C CYS A 257 0.62 -11.54 9.84
N ILE A 258 1.02 -12.82 9.86
CA ILE A 258 2.11 -13.29 10.75
C ILE A 258 3.48 -12.74 10.39
N TYR A 259 3.67 -12.27 9.17
CA TYR A 259 4.92 -11.66 8.66
C TYR A 259 4.95 -10.13 8.78
N CYS A 260 3.87 -9.51 9.31
CA CYS A 260 3.71 -8.04 9.27
C CYS A 260 4.79 -7.30 10.07
N TYR A 261 5.49 -6.39 9.41
CA TYR A 261 6.48 -5.51 10.05
C TYR A 261 5.83 -4.38 10.85
N ALA A 262 4.57 -4.04 10.56
CA ALA A 262 3.86 -2.93 11.18
C ALA A 262 3.17 -3.30 12.50
N THR A 263 3.14 -4.59 12.86
CA THR A 263 2.64 -5.11 14.14
C THR A 263 3.82 -5.63 14.95
N HIS A 264 4.13 -4.97 16.07
CA HIS A 264 5.31 -5.26 16.87
C HIS A 264 5.08 -6.36 17.91
N ASP A 265 3.84 -6.60 18.34
CA ASP A 265 3.49 -7.71 19.22
C ASP A 265 2.99 -8.92 18.42
N LYS A 266 3.50 -10.11 18.77
CA LYS A 266 3.19 -11.36 18.05
C LYS A 266 1.72 -11.76 18.10
N GLU A 267 1.05 -11.37 19.18
CA GLU A 267 -0.33 -11.75 19.46
C GLU A 267 -1.35 -10.73 18.91
N GLY A 268 -0.90 -9.56 18.43
CA GLY A 268 -1.76 -8.50 17.90
C GLY A 268 -2.61 -7.80 18.98
N LEU A 269 -2.23 -7.94 20.26
CA LEU A 269 -2.99 -7.36 21.38
C LEU A 269 -3.03 -5.84 21.35
N ARG A 270 -1.94 -5.20 20.88
CA ARG A 270 -1.91 -3.74 20.72
C ARG A 270 -2.88 -3.28 19.65
N ALA A 271 -2.90 -3.97 18.49
CA ALA A 271 -3.82 -3.67 17.41
C ALA A 271 -5.28 -3.89 17.84
N ALA A 272 -5.56 -4.97 18.57
CA ALA A 272 -6.90 -5.22 19.10
C ALA A 272 -7.36 -4.14 20.09
N ARG A 273 -6.48 -3.68 20.99
CA ARG A 273 -6.75 -2.58 21.92
C ARG A 273 -6.97 -1.26 21.19
N ALA A 274 -6.14 -0.96 20.18
CA ALA A 274 -6.29 0.26 19.39
C ALA A 274 -7.61 0.26 18.63
N ALA A 275 -8.01 -0.88 18.05
CA ALA A 275 -9.29 -1.02 17.34
C ALA A 275 -10.49 -0.90 18.29
N ALA A 276 -10.42 -1.47 19.51
CA ALA A 276 -11.49 -1.37 20.51
C ALA A 276 -11.67 0.04 21.06
N ALA A 277 -10.60 0.84 21.12
CA ALA A 277 -10.60 2.23 21.58
C ALA A 277 -10.78 3.25 20.45
N HIS A 278 -10.92 2.79 19.20
CA HIS A 278 -11.01 3.66 18.05
C HIS A 278 -12.34 4.41 17.98
N ASP A 279 -12.26 5.72 17.81
CA ASP A 279 -13.40 6.59 17.52
C ASP A 279 -13.30 7.09 16.06
N PRO A 280 -14.23 6.73 15.17
CA PRO A 280 -14.24 7.21 13.80
C PRO A 280 -14.32 8.75 13.67
N ALA A 281 -14.85 9.46 14.69
CA ALA A 281 -14.91 10.92 14.69
C ALA A 281 -13.60 11.60 15.14
N ALA A 282 -12.71 10.85 15.80
CA ALA A 282 -11.47 11.41 16.34
C ALA A 282 -10.56 11.98 15.23
N PRO A 283 -9.82 13.07 15.50
CA PRO A 283 -8.87 13.64 14.55
C PRO A 283 -7.64 12.76 14.32
N LEU A 284 -7.25 11.93 15.30
CA LEU A 284 -6.19 10.92 15.25
C LEU A 284 -6.77 9.54 14.94
N LEU A 285 -6.00 8.71 14.23
CA LEU A 285 -6.35 7.30 14.01
C LEU A 285 -6.42 6.53 15.34
N CYS A 286 -5.52 6.81 16.25
CA CYS A 286 -5.47 6.20 17.57
C CYS A 286 -4.87 7.17 18.60
N GLY A 287 -5.24 6.97 19.87
CA GLY A 287 -4.85 7.86 20.96
C GLY A 287 -5.69 9.15 21.00
N SER A 288 -5.28 10.07 21.86
CA SER A 288 -5.96 11.35 22.08
C SER A 288 -4.99 12.52 21.97
N ILE A 289 -5.52 13.71 21.75
CA ILE A 289 -4.78 14.97 21.84
C ILE A 289 -4.96 15.48 23.27
N ALA A 290 -3.85 15.71 23.97
CA ALA A 290 -3.88 16.20 25.35
C ALA A 290 -4.38 17.65 25.41
N PRO A 291 -5.06 18.08 26.50
CA PRO A 291 -5.40 19.48 26.70
C PRO A 291 -4.16 20.39 26.63
N GLY A 292 -4.22 21.43 25.79
CA GLY A 292 -3.10 22.34 25.57
C GLY A 292 -2.00 21.86 24.64
N GLU A 293 -2.10 20.64 24.08
CA GLU A 293 -1.15 20.16 23.07
C GLU A 293 -1.36 20.93 21.75
N VAL A 294 -0.29 21.61 21.30
CA VAL A 294 -0.34 22.42 20.06
C VAL A 294 0.25 21.60 18.91
N PRO A 295 -0.53 21.31 17.86
CA PRO A 295 -0.02 20.60 16.70
C PRO A 295 0.92 21.48 15.88
N ARG A 296 1.95 20.87 15.31
CA ARG A 296 2.74 21.48 14.26
C ARG A 296 1.98 21.37 12.93
N GLU A 297 1.88 22.45 12.18
CA GLU A 297 1.33 22.42 10.83
C GLU A 297 2.28 21.64 9.89
N TYR A 298 1.73 20.70 9.12
CA TYR A 298 2.48 20.10 8.04
C TYR A 298 2.70 21.11 6.92
N PRO A 299 3.92 21.29 6.40
CA PRO A 299 4.21 22.25 5.35
C PRO A 299 3.65 21.75 3.99
N ALA A 300 2.32 21.76 3.88
CA ALA A 300 1.62 21.28 2.70
C ALA A 300 1.82 22.24 1.53
N LYS A 301 2.25 21.69 0.40
CA LYS A 301 2.41 22.40 -0.87
C LYS A 301 2.01 21.51 -2.01
N SER A 302 1.25 22.03 -2.98
CA SER A 302 0.99 21.32 -4.23
C SER A 302 2.29 21.13 -5.00
N LEU A 303 2.43 19.96 -5.61
CA LEU A 303 3.55 19.51 -6.42
C LEU A 303 3.21 19.57 -7.92
N ARG A 304 2.00 20.05 -8.26
CA ARG A 304 1.56 20.18 -9.65
C ARG A 304 2.44 21.18 -10.38
N THR A 305 2.84 20.84 -11.59
CA THR A 305 3.56 21.74 -12.49
C THR A 305 2.65 22.14 -13.64
N ALA A 306 2.85 23.33 -14.19
CA ALA A 306 2.19 23.73 -15.43
C ALA A 306 2.58 22.72 -16.51
N GLN A 307 1.60 22.17 -17.22
CA GLN A 307 1.86 21.42 -18.44
C GLN A 307 2.37 22.45 -19.46
N LEU A 308 3.65 22.41 -19.81
CA LEU A 308 4.13 23.13 -20.96
C LEU A 308 3.47 22.47 -22.17
N SER A 309 2.49 23.16 -22.76
CA SER A 309 1.95 22.75 -24.05
C SER A 309 3.08 22.88 -25.06
N LEU A 310 3.52 21.77 -25.61
CA LEU A 310 4.53 21.74 -26.69
C LEU A 310 3.93 22.17 -28.05
N PHE A 311 2.72 22.71 -28.03
CA PHE A 311 1.97 23.18 -29.20
C PHE A 311 1.40 24.58 -28.92
N GLU A 312 2.23 25.59 -28.94
CA GLU A 312 1.93 26.96 -29.35
C GLU A 312 2.86 27.37 -30.48
#